data_25a2e8add8f956277d26127e6478e83f
#
_entry.id   25a2e8add8f956277d26127e6478e83f
#
_cell.length_a   1.000
_cell.length_b   1.000
_cell.length_c   1.000
_cell.angle_alpha   90.00
_cell.angle_beta   90.00
_cell.angle_gamma   90.00
#
_symmetry.space_group_name_H-M   'P 1'
#
loop_
_entity.id
_entity.type
_entity.pdbx_description
1 polymer ?
#
loop_
_entity_poly.entity_id
_entity_poly.type
_entity_poly.pdbx_seq_one_letter_code
_entity_poly.pdbx_strand_id
1 'polypeptide(L)'
;MKQIDFVKKVETEGKEKNTGDGKTMADKSGSSYSDMYRRFKPHILMVLSQFGYTFLYIFTEACFNHGMNPHVHITYRHVVAGIVMFPFAYFLERKKRPKLTFALFLEIFVLSILGVSLTLNMYFVSLRYTSPTFLAALVNTIASLTFIIAVVFRLEVVNLRNPRGIAKVVGTFVSLVGVTTMTLYKGPAVKNLGPPLVQIQGKSPIHENWLKGSILIVASCLTWSILYIMQAFTLKRYPAPLSLTTWMSFVGAAQSAVFTVIVNHKPASWKMGFNIDFWATLYAGVVCSGLIIFIQLWCTEVKGPVFVTMFNPLSTLLVALLGYFVLGERLYMGSILGGAIVIIGLYLVLWGKDRDQEAQIGTAELPYLAYDHKNDTKAHKILSVEREAPPSEP
;
A
#
# COMPACT_ATOMS: atom_id res chain seq x y z
N MET A 1 -0.06 53.05 -26.07
CA MET A 1 -1.44 52.64 -25.74
C MET A 1 -1.49 51.31 -24.92
N LYS A 2 -0.58 50.35 -25.11
CA LYS A 2 -0.53 49.08 -24.27
C LYS A 2 0.02 49.26 -22.85
N GLN A 3 0.76 50.32 -22.57
CA GLN A 3 1.39 50.59 -21.27
C GLN A 3 0.42 51.23 -20.25
N ILE A 4 -0.56 51.99 -20.74
CA ILE A 4 -1.57 52.64 -19.88
C ILE A 4 -2.59 51.64 -19.34
N ASP A 5 -2.91 50.57 -20.10
CA ASP A 5 -3.83 49.54 -19.68
C ASP A 5 -3.23 48.61 -18.59
N PHE A 6 -1.91 48.42 -18.60
CA PHE A 6 -1.22 47.65 -17.58
C PHE A 6 -1.15 48.38 -16.22
N VAL A 7 -0.90 49.69 -16.23
CA VAL A 7 -0.89 50.52 -15.00
C VAL A 7 -2.26 50.60 -14.35
N LYS A 8 -3.35 50.70 -15.14
CA LYS A 8 -4.71 50.68 -14.62
C LYS A 8 -5.10 49.35 -14.04
N LYS A 9 -4.62 48.25 -14.58
CA LYS A 9 -4.87 46.89 -14.05
C LYS A 9 -4.20 46.67 -12.71
N VAL A 10 -2.97 47.14 -12.51
CA VAL A 10 -2.24 47.06 -11.25
C VAL A 10 -2.84 47.95 -10.16
N GLU A 11 -3.37 49.14 -10.51
CA GLU A 11 -4.08 50.00 -9.55
C GLU A 11 -5.46 49.42 -9.11
N THR A 12 -6.15 48.69 -10.01
CA THR A 12 -7.42 48.04 -9.66
C THR A 12 -7.17 46.81 -8.76
N GLU A 13 -6.16 46.03 -9.00
CA GLU A 13 -5.78 44.88 -8.16
C GLU A 13 -5.23 45.30 -6.77
N GLY A 14 -4.59 46.50 -6.70
CA GLY A 14 -4.11 47.07 -5.43
C GLY A 14 -5.23 47.64 -4.54
N LYS A 15 -6.37 48.07 -5.11
CA LYS A 15 -7.52 48.58 -4.36
C LYS A 15 -8.48 47.47 -3.86
N GLU A 16 -8.51 46.30 -4.52
CA GLU A 16 -9.27 45.15 -4.03
C GLU A 16 -8.64 44.45 -2.83
N LYS A 17 -7.32 44.63 -2.58
CA LYS A 17 -6.64 44.03 -1.40
C LYS A 17 -6.94 44.73 -0.07
N ASN A 18 -7.62 45.88 -0.06
CA ASN A 18 -7.80 46.66 1.18
C ASN A 18 -9.25 46.74 1.70
N THR A 19 -10.18 45.93 1.17
CA THR A 19 -11.57 45.86 1.66
C THR A 19 -12.05 44.46 1.99
N GLY A 20 -11.18 43.60 2.60
CA GLY A 20 -11.47 42.21 2.82
C GLY A 20 -11.16 41.63 4.19
N ASP A 21 -11.28 42.42 5.28
CA ASP A 21 -10.93 41.92 6.63
C ASP A 21 -12.05 41.15 7.34
N GLY A 22 -13.10 40.75 6.62
CA GLY A 22 -14.24 39.99 7.16
C GLY A 22 -14.42 38.57 6.60
N LYS A 23 -13.67 38.16 5.57
CA LYS A 23 -13.83 36.82 4.92
C LYS A 23 -12.74 35.79 5.26
N THR A 24 -11.74 36.13 6.06
CA THR A 24 -10.50 35.34 6.22
C THR A 24 -10.54 34.22 7.25
N MET A 25 -11.56 34.11 8.13
CA MET A 25 -11.63 33.03 9.13
C MET A 25 -12.31 31.75 8.61
N ALA A 26 -13.34 31.85 7.78
CA ALA A 26 -14.05 30.70 7.23
C ALA A 26 -13.23 29.97 6.14
N ASP A 27 -12.46 30.71 5.35
CA ASP A 27 -11.66 30.18 4.25
C ASP A 27 -10.38 29.48 4.75
N LYS A 28 -9.77 29.97 5.84
CA LYS A 28 -8.62 29.30 6.51
C LYS A 28 -9.03 27.99 7.19
N SER A 29 -10.24 27.88 7.71
CA SER A 29 -10.77 26.64 8.29
C SER A 29 -10.98 25.56 7.23
N GLY A 30 -11.57 25.86 6.09
CA GLY A 30 -11.78 24.93 4.98
C GLY A 30 -10.48 24.41 4.36
N SER A 31 -9.45 25.25 4.25
CA SER A 31 -8.12 24.86 3.77
C SER A 31 -7.45 23.89 4.75
N SER A 32 -7.50 24.15 6.05
CA SER A 32 -6.87 23.31 7.08
C SER A 32 -7.47 21.89 7.13
N TYR A 33 -8.81 21.75 7.02
CA TYR A 33 -9.48 20.43 6.98
C TYR A 33 -9.14 19.66 5.71
N SER A 34 -9.06 20.33 4.56
CA SER A 34 -8.70 19.72 3.29
C SER A 34 -7.27 19.18 3.30
N ASP A 35 -6.33 19.92 3.89
CA ASP A 35 -4.94 19.52 4.00
C ASP A 35 -4.76 18.37 5.00
N MET A 36 -5.46 18.41 6.12
CA MET A 36 -5.51 17.32 7.08
C MET A 36 -6.08 16.04 6.45
N TYR A 37 -7.19 16.12 5.69
CA TYR A 37 -7.77 14.99 4.99
C TYR A 37 -6.80 14.39 3.96
N ARG A 38 -6.13 15.22 3.15
CA ARG A 38 -5.14 14.77 2.17
C ARG A 38 -3.96 14.05 2.83
N ARG A 39 -3.52 14.50 4.00
CA ARG A 39 -2.44 13.91 4.77
C ARG A 39 -2.81 12.53 5.33
N PHE A 40 -4.02 12.39 5.92
CA PHE A 40 -4.46 11.15 6.57
C PHE A 40 -5.09 10.13 5.61
N LYS A 41 -5.56 10.56 4.43
CA LYS A 41 -6.18 9.67 3.43
C LYS A 41 -5.37 8.40 3.14
N PRO A 42 -4.04 8.42 2.88
CA PRO A 42 -3.28 7.20 2.65
C PRO A 42 -3.27 6.26 3.86
N HIS A 43 -3.21 6.79 5.08
CA HIS A 43 -3.21 5.98 6.31
C HIS A 43 -4.55 5.27 6.50
N ILE A 44 -5.66 6.00 6.34
CA ILE A 44 -7.02 5.44 6.46
C ILE A 44 -7.24 4.35 5.40
N LEU A 45 -6.86 4.60 4.15
CA LEU A 45 -7.00 3.63 3.08
C LEU A 45 -6.17 2.37 3.33
N MET A 46 -4.96 2.51 3.87
CA MET A 46 -4.14 1.35 4.24
C MET A 46 -4.73 0.57 5.39
N VAL A 47 -5.27 1.21 6.43
CA VAL A 47 -5.98 0.53 7.53
C VAL A 47 -7.19 -0.22 6.99
N LEU A 48 -8.03 0.40 6.16
CA LEU A 48 -9.20 -0.26 5.54
C LEU A 48 -8.77 -1.45 4.66
N SER A 49 -7.63 -1.34 3.97
CA SER A 49 -7.08 -2.46 3.19
C SER A 49 -6.72 -3.66 4.07
N GLN A 50 -6.22 -3.44 5.29
CA GLN A 50 -5.90 -4.53 6.21
C GLN A 50 -7.17 -5.25 6.71
N PHE A 51 -8.27 -4.52 6.94
CA PHE A 51 -9.57 -5.15 7.20
C PHE A 51 -10.01 -6.01 6.02
N GLY A 52 -9.88 -5.52 4.79
CA GLY A 52 -10.20 -6.29 3.59
C GLY A 52 -9.38 -7.59 3.48
N TYR A 53 -8.09 -7.55 3.76
CA TYR A 53 -7.26 -8.77 3.79
C TYR A 53 -7.64 -9.71 4.93
N THR A 54 -8.07 -9.19 6.06
CA THR A 54 -8.51 -10.01 7.20
C THR A 54 -9.78 -10.81 6.85
N PHE A 55 -10.76 -10.18 6.21
CA PHE A 55 -11.95 -10.90 5.71
C PHE A 55 -11.59 -11.90 4.60
N LEU A 56 -10.63 -11.54 3.71
CA LEU A 56 -10.12 -12.48 2.71
C LEU A 56 -9.58 -13.75 3.35
N TYR A 57 -8.82 -13.61 4.45
CA TYR A 57 -8.26 -14.76 5.17
C TYR A 57 -9.37 -15.74 5.61
N ILE A 58 -10.40 -15.23 6.28
CA ILE A 58 -11.52 -16.03 6.76
C ILE A 58 -12.27 -16.72 5.61
N PHE A 59 -12.59 -15.99 4.55
CA PHE A 59 -13.29 -16.55 3.39
C PHE A 59 -12.45 -17.58 2.64
N THR A 60 -11.15 -17.34 2.49
CA THR A 60 -10.24 -18.28 1.82
C THR A 60 -10.08 -19.56 2.63
N GLU A 61 -9.96 -19.46 3.95
CA GLU A 61 -9.90 -20.61 4.84
C GLU A 61 -11.19 -21.46 4.74
N ALA A 62 -12.36 -20.83 4.77
CA ALA A 62 -13.63 -21.51 4.58
C ALA A 62 -13.71 -22.24 3.23
N CYS A 63 -13.28 -21.61 2.13
CA CYS A 63 -13.26 -22.22 0.80
C CYS A 63 -12.31 -23.42 0.70
N PHE A 64 -11.12 -23.31 1.29
CA PHE A 64 -10.15 -24.41 1.23
C PHE A 64 -10.56 -25.60 2.09
N ASN A 65 -11.22 -25.34 3.21
CA ASN A 65 -11.86 -26.39 4.02
C ASN A 65 -13.03 -27.06 3.29
N HIS A 66 -13.74 -26.34 2.42
CA HIS A 66 -14.77 -26.87 1.54
C HIS A 66 -14.23 -27.70 0.36
N GLY A 67 -12.89 -27.66 0.13
CA GLY A 67 -12.21 -28.47 -0.88
C GLY A 67 -11.84 -27.72 -2.16
N MET A 68 -11.99 -26.39 -2.22
CA MET A 68 -11.59 -25.59 -3.37
C MET A 68 -10.08 -25.69 -3.63
N ASN A 69 -9.70 -25.80 -4.91
CA ASN A 69 -8.30 -25.81 -5.29
C ASN A 69 -7.69 -24.39 -5.23
N PRO A 70 -6.62 -24.15 -4.45
CA PRO A 70 -6.00 -22.83 -4.31
C PRO A 70 -5.56 -22.18 -5.62
N HIS A 71 -5.02 -22.97 -6.56
CA HIS A 71 -4.53 -22.46 -7.85
C HIS A 71 -5.66 -21.98 -8.75
N VAL A 72 -6.80 -22.70 -8.74
CA VAL A 72 -8.02 -22.30 -9.45
C VAL A 72 -8.58 -21.02 -8.84
N HIS A 73 -8.63 -20.93 -7.51
CA HIS A 73 -9.04 -19.72 -6.79
C HIS A 73 -8.20 -18.50 -7.18
N ILE A 74 -6.85 -18.63 -7.26
CA ILE A 74 -5.95 -17.55 -7.70
C ILE A 74 -6.31 -17.12 -9.13
N THR A 75 -6.55 -18.05 -10.04
CA THR A 75 -6.89 -17.73 -11.42
C THR A 75 -8.20 -16.95 -11.51
N TYR A 76 -9.28 -17.46 -10.92
CA TYR A 76 -10.59 -16.80 -10.98
C TYR A 76 -10.60 -15.43 -10.31
N ARG A 77 -9.96 -15.27 -9.15
CA ARG A 77 -9.90 -13.96 -8.48
C ARG A 77 -9.21 -12.89 -9.33
N HIS A 78 -8.18 -13.25 -10.12
CA HIS A 78 -7.49 -12.30 -10.98
C HIS A 78 -8.27 -12.02 -12.28
N VAL A 79 -9.00 -13.00 -12.81
CA VAL A 79 -9.96 -12.78 -13.93
C VAL A 79 -11.02 -11.77 -13.50
N VAL A 80 -11.65 -11.99 -12.34
CA VAL A 80 -12.67 -11.09 -11.78
C VAL A 80 -12.09 -9.69 -11.55
N ALA A 81 -10.90 -9.59 -10.96
CA ALA A 81 -10.23 -8.30 -10.73
C ALA A 81 -10.00 -7.56 -12.06
N GLY A 82 -9.47 -8.25 -13.08
CA GLY A 82 -9.22 -7.67 -14.39
C GLY A 82 -10.50 -7.14 -15.05
N ILE A 83 -11.56 -7.93 -15.06
CA ILE A 83 -12.86 -7.55 -15.65
C ILE A 83 -13.47 -6.33 -14.91
N VAL A 84 -13.46 -6.35 -13.59
CA VAL A 84 -14.06 -5.25 -12.79
C VAL A 84 -13.24 -3.97 -12.88
N MET A 85 -11.90 -4.06 -12.84
CA MET A 85 -11.04 -2.89 -12.86
C MET A 85 -10.86 -2.28 -14.26
N PHE A 86 -11.08 -3.06 -15.32
CA PHE A 86 -10.90 -2.62 -16.71
C PHE A 86 -11.71 -1.36 -17.08
N PRO A 87 -13.03 -1.28 -16.84
CA PRO A 87 -13.80 -0.09 -17.17
C PRO A 87 -13.30 1.15 -16.43
N PHE A 88 -12.97 1.03 -15.13
CA PHE A 88 -12.45 2.14 -14.36
C PHE A 88 -11.09 2.62 -14.90
N ALA A 89 -10.18 1.70 -15.19
CA ALA A 89 -8.88 2.02 -15.79
C ALA A 89 -9.04 2.70 -17.16
N TYR A 90 -9.98 2.20 -17.98
CA TYR A 90 -10.22 2.75 -19.30
C TYR A 90 -10.76 4.18 -19.25
N PHE A 91 -11.78 4.45 -18.42
CA PHE A 91 -12.42 5.77 -18.37
C PHE A 91 -11.65 6.79 -17.55
N LEU A 92 -11.12 6.42 -16.38
CA LEU A 92 -10.51 7.36 -15.44
C LEU A 92 -9.05 7.70 -15.79
N GLU A 93 -8.28 6.75 -16.32
CA GLU A 93 -6.85 6.96 -16.60
C GLU A 93 -6.51 7.14 -18.08
N ARG A 94 -7.49 7.11 -18.99
CA ARG A 94 -7.27 7.23 -20.44
C ARG A 94 -6.36 8.39 -20.84
N LYS A 95 -6.52 9.54 -20.17
CA LYS A 95 -5.75 10.77 -20.46
C LYS A 95 -4.37 10.80 -19.79
N LYS A 96 -4.16 10.03 -18.73
CA LYS A 96 -2.93 10.06 -17.90
C LYS A 96 -1.97 8.92 -18.26
N ARG A 97 -2.49 7.79 -18.75
CA ARG A 97 -1.66 6.61 -19.01
C ARG A 97 -0.75 6.82 -20.23
N PRO A 98 0.55 6.57 -20.11
CA PRO A 98 1.46 6.49 -21.25
C PRO A 98 1.07 5.35 -22.20
N LYS A 99 1.57 5.41 -23.45
CA LYS A 99 1.40 4.30 -24.39
C LYS A 99 2.12 3.05 -23.87
N LEU A 100 1.46 1.90 -23.96
CA LEU A 100 2.04 0.62 -23.60
C LEU A 100 3.15 0.26 -24.63
N THR A 101 4.41 0.34 -24.20
CA THR A 101 5.56 -0.11 -24.98
C THR A 101 5.84 -1.59 -24.67
N PHE A 102 6.53 -2.28 -25.57
CA PHE A 102 6.91 -3.69 -25.36
C PHE A 102 7.74 -3.87 -24.07
N ALA A 103 8.66 -2.96 -23.81
CA ALA A 103 9.47 -2.99 -22.59
C ALA A 103 8.61 -2.86 -21.32
N LEU A 104 7.62 -1.96 -21.32
CA LEU A 104 6.69 -1.80 -20.20
C LEU A 104 5.79 -3.04 -20.05
N PHE A 105 5.33 -3.63 -21.15
CA PHE A 105 4.57 -4.88 -21.10
C PHE A 105 5.40 -6.01 -20.49
N LEU A 106 6.68 -6.13 -20.86
CA LEU A 106 7.58 -7.12 -20.28
C LEU A 106 7.79 -6.88 -18.78
N GLU A 107 7.91 -5.63 -18.35
CA GLU A 107 8.01 -5.26 -16.93
C GLU A 107 6.74 -5.68 -16.16
N ILE A 108 5.54 -5.40 -16.72
CA ILE A 108 4.27 -5.84 -16.14
C ILE A 108 4.16 -7.38 -16.12
N PHE A 109 4.65 -8.05 -17.15
CA PHE A 109 4.67 -9.50 -17.23
C PHE A 109 5.53 -10.11 -16.10
N VAL A 110 6.72 -9.53 -15.84
CA VAL A 110 7.59 -9.94 -14.73
C VAL A 110 6.95 -9.64 -13.37
N LEU A 111 6.32 -8.47 -13.21
CA LEU A 111 5.57 -8.13 -11.99
C LEU A 111 4.47 -9.16 -11.69
N SER A 112 3.76 -9.61 -12.73
CA SER A 112 2.68 -10.60 -12.59
C SER A 112 3.25 -11.99 -12.25
N ILE A 113 4.40 -12.39 -12.83
CA ILE A 113 5.09 -13.62 -12.43
C ILE A 113 5.47 -13.55 -10.94
N LEU A 114 6.12 -12.48 -10.52
CA LEU A 114 6.55 -12.33 -9.13
C LEU A 114 5.35 -12.34 -8.18
N GLY A 115 4.32 -11.51 -8.44
CA GLY A 115 3.20 -11.32 -7.54
C GLY A 115 2.19 -12.47 -7.53
N VAL A 116 1.80 -12.95 -8.70
CA VAL A 116 0.73 -13.94 -8.83
C VAL A 116 1.28 -15.36 -8.92
N SER A 117 2.20 -15.59 -9.87
CA SER A 117 2.62 -16.96 -10.17
C SER A 117 3.58 -17.51 -9.12
N LEU A 118 4.57 -16.73 -8.67
CA LEU A 118 5.55 -17.20 -7.67
C LEU A 118 5.05 -17.00 -6.25
N THR A 119 4.79 -15.76 -5.85
CA THR A 119 4.51 -15.41 -4.46
C THR A 119 3.29 -16.17 -3.92
N LEU A 120 2.13 -16.07 -4.60
CA LEU A 120 0.90 -16.71 -4.09
C LEU A 120 0.97 -18.23 -4.13
N ASN A 121 1.57 -18.82 -5.17
CA ASN A 121 1.69 -20.27 -5.24
C ASN A 121 2.65 -20.81 -4.17
N MET A 122 3.82 -20.19 -3.97
CA MET A 122 4.72 -20.58 -2.88
C MET A 122 4.07 -20.42 -1.50
N TYR A 123 3.33 -19.34 -1.30
CA TYR A 123 2.56 -19.08 -0.08
C TYR A 123 1.55 -20.20 0.20
N PHE A 124 0.69 -20.55 -0.75
CA PHE A 124 -0.33 -21.57 -0.55
C PHE A 124 0.25 -22.99 -0.47
N VAL A 125 1.35 -23.27 -1.18
CA VAL A 125 2.03 -24.56 -1.06
C VAL A 125 2.71 -24.67 0.32
N SER A 126 3.29 -23.59 0.84
CA SER A 126 3.89 -23.60 2.18
C SER A 126 2.88 -23.90 3.30
N LEU A 127 1.63 -23.43 3.16
CA LEU A 127 0.53 -23.73 4.09
C LEU A 127 0.26 -25.24 4.27
N ARG A 128 0.57 -26.06 3.25
CA ARG A 128 0.42 -27.53 3.35
C ARG A 128 1.49 -28.19 4.22
N TYR A 129 2.61 -27.53 4.43
CA TYR A 129 3.78 -28.06 5.15
C TYR A 129 4.06 -27.38 6.49
N THR A 130 3.46 -26.22 6.74
CA THR A 130 3.70 -25.41 7.95
C THR A 130 2.39 -25.02 8.63
N SER A 131 2.50 -24.52 9.88
CA SER A 131 1.32 -24.01 10.59
C SER A 131 0.94 -22.61 10.09
N PRO A 132 -0.36 -22.23 10.07
CA PRO A 132 -0.82 -20.89 9.75
C PRO A 132 -0.17 -19.81 10.59
N THR A 133 0.05 -20.08 11.89
CA THR A 133 0.73 -19.17 12.83
C THR A 133 2.16 -18.87 12.42
N PHE A 134 2.93 -19.90 12.05
CA PHE A 134 4.32 -19.75 11.58
C PHE A 134 4.37 -18.96 10.27
N LEU A 135 3.46 -19.25 9.36
CA LEU A 135 3.32 -18.55 8.09
C LEU A 135 3.00 -17.06 8.30
N ALA A 136 2.02 -16.73 9.15
CA ALA A 136 1.64 -15.35 9.47
C ALA A 136 2.83 -14.57 10.05
N ALA A 137 3.66 -15.20 10.88
CA ALA A 137 4.85 -14.56 11.40
C ALA A 137 5.86 -14.20 10.33
N LEU A 138 6.18 -15.16 9.45
CA LEU A 138 7.15 -14.94 8.39
C LEU A 138 6.68 -13.92 7.35
N VAL A 139 5.38 -13.87 7.03
CA VAL A 139 4.81 -12.83 6.14
C VAL A 139 5.09 -11.43 6.67
N ASN A 140 5.13 -11.22 7.96
CA ASN A 140 5.44 -9.91 8.53
C ASN A 140 6.90 -9.47 8.32
N THR A 141 7.81 -10.40 8.00
CA THR A 141 9.20 -10.06 7.61
C THR A 141 9.26 -9.28 6.29
N ILE A 142 8.20 -9.32 5.47
CA ILE A 142 8.10 -8.57 4.20
C ILE A 142 8.37 -7.09 4.43
N ALA A 143 7.84 -6.49 5.50
CA ALA A 143 8.04 -5.08 5.81
C ALA A 143 9.53 -4.75 6.02
N SER A 144 10.24 -5.57 6.80
CA SER A 144 11.66 -5.39 7.06
C SER A 144 12.51 -5.65 5.82
N LEU A 145 12.19 -6.70 5.05
CA LEU A 145 12.87 -6.99 3.79
C LEU A 145 12.67 -5.86 2.77
N THR A 146 11.45 -5.35 2.62
CA THR A 146 11.15 -4.22 1.73
C THR A 146 11.90 -2.97 2.16
N PHE A 147 11.99 -2.68 3.47
CA PHE A 147 12.77 -1.56 3.98
C PHE A 147 14.26 -1.69 3.63
N ILE A 148 14.87 -2.85 3.90
CA ILE A 148 16.27 -3.12 3.58
C ILE A 148 16.53 -2.94 2.07
N ILE A 149 15.70 -3.57 1.24
CA ILE A 149 15.83 -3.50 -0.22
C ILE A 149 15.62 -2.04 -0.70
N ALA A 150 14.65 -1.31 -0.15
CA ALA A 150 14.39 0.09 -0.49
C ALA A 150 15.58 1.00 -0.16
N VAL A 151 16.27 0.77 0.95
CA VAL A 151 17.50 1.49 1.33
C VAL A 151 18.63 1.18 0.35
N VAL A 152 18.83 -0.09 -0.01
CA VAL A 152 19.86 -0.51 -0.98
C VAL A 152 19.62 0.14 -2.34
N PHE A 153 18.38 0.18 -2.82
CA PHE A 153 18.01 0.82 -4.10
C PHE A 153 17.80 2.35 -4.01
N ARG A 154 18.12 2.97 -2.86
CA ARG A 154 17.98 4.42 -2.63
C ARG A 154 16.55 4.95 -2.85
N LEU A 155 15.55 4.10 -2.70
CA LEU A 155 14.14 4.51 -2.67
C LEU A 155 13.74 5.09 -1.31
N GLU A 156 14.50 4.75 -0.28
CA GLU A 156 14.34 5.25 1.08
C GLU A 156 15.67 5.80 1.59
N VAL A 157 15.66 7.02 2.11
CA VAL A 157 16.85 7.63 2.70
C VAL A 157 16.81 7.44 4.22
N VAL A 158 17.88 6.88 4.77
CA VAL A 158 18.06 6.69 6.21
C VAL A 158 19.24 7.54 6.67
N ASN A 159 18.94 8.62 7.40
CA ASN A 159 19.95 9.41 8.06
C ASN A 159 20.01 9.09 9.54
N LEU A 160 20.96 8.24 9.93
CA LEU A 160 21.13 7.79 11.33
C LEU A 160 21.58 8.93 12.28
N ARG A 161 21.98 10.09 11.77
CA ARG A 161 22.26 11.27 12.58
C ARG A 161 20.98 12.03 12.99
N ASN A 162 19.86 11.72 12.34
CA ASN A 162 18.58 12.36 12.62
C ASN A 162 17.71 11.39 13.47
N PRO A 163 17.06 11.85 14.56
CA PRO A 163 16.13 11.03 15.36
C PRO A 163 15.08 10.31 14.53
N ARG A 164 14.67 10.88 13.41
CA ARG A 164 13.68 10.33 12.48
C ARG A 164 14.21 9.11 11.73
N GLY A 165 15.45 9.17 11.25
CA GLY A 165 16.10 8.03 10.62
C GLY A 165 16.29 6.87 11.60
N ILE A 166 16.67 7.18 12.84
CA ILE A 166 16.75 6.21 13.93
C ILE A 166 15.37 5.59 14.20
N ALA A 167 14.30 6.41 14.27
CA ALA A 167 12.94 5.92 14.52
C ALA A 167 12.45 4.93 13.44
N LYS A 168 12.80 5.13 12.17
CA LYS A 168 12.48 4.17 11.10
C LYS A 168 13.14 2.82 11.34
N VAL A 169 14.43 2.81 11.65
CA VAL A 169 15.20 1.57 11.88
C VAL A 169 14.72 0.88 13.15
N VAL A 170 14.63 1.61 14.26
CA VAL A 170 14.17 1.08 15.55
C VAL A 170 12.74 0.59 15.45
N GLY A 171 11.84 1.36 14.82
CA GLY A 171 10.44 0.98 14.63
C GLY A 171 10.27 -0.29 13.80
N THR A 172 11.08 -0.45 12.74
CA THR A 172 11.10 -1.70 11.94
C THR A 172 11.56 -2.88 12.79
N PHE A 173 12.62 -2.71 13.58
CA PHE A 173 13.12 -3.75 14.48
C PHE A 173 12.11 -4.09 15.59
N VAL A 174 11.51 -3.09 16.23
CA VAL A 174 10.47 -3.27 17.26
C VAL A 174 9.26 -4.03 16.68
N SER A 175 8.81 -3.66 15.48
CA SER A 175 7.72 -4.36 14.80
C SER A 175 8.06 -5.83 14.55
N LEU A 176 9.29 -6.13 14.11
CA LEU A 176 9.76 -7.50 13.90
C LEU A 176 9.79 -8.31 15.21
N VAL A 177 10.30 -7.71 16.30
CA VAL A 177 10.28 -8.31 17.64
C VAL A 177 8.84 -8.60 18.09
N GLY A 178 7.91 -7.66 17.88
CA GLY A 178 6.50 -7.85 18.22
C GLY A 178 5.87 -9.04 17.51
N VAL A 179 6.12 -9.18 16.20
CA VAL A 179 5.64 -10.32 15.41
C VAL A 179 6.27 -11.63 15.87
N THR A 180 7.58 -11.64 16.14
CA THR A 180 8.29 -12.81 16.68
C THR A 180 7.70 -13.22 18.02
N THR A 181 7.39 -12.25 18.89
CA THR A 181 6.72 -12.49 20.18
C THR A 181 5.35 -13.12 19.99
N MET A 182 4.51 -12.59 19.06
CA MET A 182 3.19 -13.19 18.75
C MET A 182 3.30 -14.67 18.35
N THR A 183 4.38 -15.03 17.68
CA THR A 183 4.55 -16.36 17.07
C THR A 183 5.18 -17.36 18.03
N LEU A 184 6.24 -16.97 18.70
CA LEU A 184 7.03 -17.87 19.54
C LEU A 184 6.54 -17.94 20.98
N TYR A 185 6.02 -16.84 21.50
CA TYR A 185 5.51 -16.78 22.89
C TYR A 185 4.00 -16.91 22.89
N LYS A 186 3.48 -18.12 23.13
CA LYS A 186 2.03 -18.35 23.26
C LYS A 186 1.49 -17.76 24.56
N GLY A 187 2.13 -17.99 25.68
CA GLY A 187 1.64 -17.59 27.00
C GLY A 187 0.33 -18.27 27.41
N PRO A 188 -0.34 -17.82 28.49
CA PRO A 188 -1.64 -18.34 28.90
C PRO A 188 -2.73 -17.96 27.89
N ALA A 189 -3.65 -18.91 27.64
CA ALA A 189 -4.80 -18.66 26.80
C ALA A 189 -5.82 -17.79 27.55
N VAL A 190 -6.36 -16.79 26.88
CA VAL A 190 -7.47 -15.99 27.39
C VAL A 190 -8.76 -16.84 27.32
N LYS A 191 -9.54 -16.85 28.41
CA LYS A 191 -10.80 -17.60 28.45
C LYS A 191 -11.74 -17.06 27.38
N ASN A 192 -12.37 -17.99 26.61
CA ASN A 192 -13.33 -17.61 25.60
C ASN A 192 -14.54 -16.93 26.24
N LEU A 193 -14.93 -15.77 25.73
CA LEU A 193 -16.05 -14.96 26.19
C LEU A 193 -17.41 -15.47 25.70
N GLY A 194 -17.45 -16.46 24.78
CA GLY A 194 -18.68 -17.03 24.25
C GLY A 194 -18.45 -18.19 23.29
N PRO A 195 -19.52 -18.86 22.82
CA PRO A 195 -19.41 -19.87 21.78
C PRO A 195 -19.00 -19.25 20.45
N PRO A 196 -18.21 -19.97 19.60
CA PRO A 196 -17.81 -19.47 18.29
C PRO A 196 -19.01 -19.27 17.38
N LEU A 197 -19.00 -18.19 16.59
CA LEU A 197 -20.04 -17.89 15.60
C LEU A 197 -20.04 -18.90 14.43
N VAL A 198 -18.85 -19.42 14.08
CA VAL A 198 -18.64 -20.38 13.01
C VAL A 198 -17.65 -21.45 13.47
N GLN A 199 -18.07 -22.72 13.47
CA GLN A 199 -17.18 -23.85 13.73
C GLN A 199 -16.57 -24.32 12.41
N ILE A 200 -15.33 -23.93 12.13
CA ILE A 200 -14.57 -24.47 11.01
C ILE A 200 -13.72 -25.65 11.53
N GLN A 201 -14.14 -26.87 11.23
CA GLN A 201 -13.37 -28.07 11.52
C GLN A 201 -12.16 -28.11 10.56
N GLY A 202 -11.03 -27.52 10.97
CA GLY A 202 -9.76 -27.64 10.26
C GLY A 202 -9.12 -29.00 10.52
N LYS A 203 -8.82 -29.77 9.47
CA LYS A 203 -7.89 -30.90 9.57
C LYS A 203 -6.50 -30.34 9.90
N SER A 204 -5.91 -30.79 11.01
CA SER A 204 -4.51 -30.48 11.34
C SER A 204 -3.62 -30.90 10.16
N PRO A 205 -2.80 -29.98 9.60
CA PRO A 205 -1.90 -30.30 8.50
C PRO A 205 -0.87 -31.35 8.96
N ILE A 206 -0.63 -32.33 8.11
CA ILE A 206 0.40 -33.34 8.33
C ILE A 206 1.75 -32.64 8.10
N HIS A 207 2.51 -32.43 9.17
CA HIS A 207 3.80 -31.74 9.15
C HIS A 207 4.96 -32.62 8.64
N GLU A 208 4.82 -33.29 7.50
CA GLU A 208 5.84 -34.22 7.00
C GLU A 208 7.14 -33.54 6.53
N ASN A 209 7.11 -32.28 6.12
CA ASN A 209 8.28 -31.57 5.56
C ASN A 209 8.33 -30.08 5.95
N TRP A 210 8.43 -29.81 7.25
CA TRP A 210 8.43 -28.45 7.79
C TRP A 210 9.53 -27.56 7.19
N LEU A 211 10.73 -28.11 6.95
CA LEU A 211 11.84 -27.39 6.32
C LEU A 211 11.49 -26.91 4.90
N LYS A 212 10.83 -27.75 4.09
CA LYS A 212 10.37 -27.40 2.74
C LYS A 212 9.37 -26.25 2.78
N GLY A 213 8.40 -26.30 3.69
CA GLY A 213 7.43 -25.22 3.89
C GLY A 213 8.09 -23.91 4.32
N SER A 214 9.08 -23.99 5.23
CA SER A 214 9.83 -22.82 5.69
C SER A 214 10.64 -22.15 4.57
N ILE A 215 11.28 -22.92 3.72
CA ILE A 215 12.02 -22.39 2.56
C ILE A 215 11.06 -21.71 1.59
N LEU A 216 9.91 -22.33 1.29
CA LEU A 216 8.92 -21.78 0.37
C LEU A 216 8.34 -20.45 0.86
N ILE A 217 8.03 -20.33 2.17
CA ILE A 217 7.48 -19.06 2.68
C ILE A 217 8.53 -17.97 2.73
N VAL A 218 9.78 -18.26 3.07
CA VAL A 218 10.87 -17.28 3.02
C VAL A 218 11.10 -16.79 1.59
N ALA A 219 11.11 -17.69 0.61
CA ALA A 219 11.20 -17.34 -0.80
C ALA A 219 10.00 -16.50 -1.26
N SER A 220 8.78 -16.82 -0.81
CA SER A 220 7.59 -16.02 -1.06
C SER A 220 7.69 -14.61 -0.48
N CYS A 221 8.16 -14.45 0.76
CA CYS A 221 8.37 -13.14 1.38
C CYS A 221 9.39 -12.29 0.63
N LEU A 222 10.47 -12.92 0.14
CA LEU A 222 11.50 -12.23 -0.64
C LEU A 222 10.94 -11.77 -2.00
N THR A 223 10.26 -12.65 -2.73
CA THR A 223 9.63 -12.28 -4.01
C THR A 223 8.58 -11.20 -3.85
N TRP A 224 7.81 -11.23 -2.76
CA TRP A 224 6.82 -10.20 -2.45
C TRP A 224 7.46 -8.85 -2.14
N SER A 225 8.57 -8.84 -1.39
CA SER A 225 9.33 -7.61 -1.10
C SER A 225 9.93 -7.01 -2.38
N ILE A 226 10.48 -7.85 -3.27
CA ILE A 226 10.99 -7.43 -4.58
C ILE A 226 9.85 -6.87 -5.44
N LEU A 227 8.67 -7.49 -5.42
CA LEU A 227 7.48 -7.02 -6.12
C LEU A 227 7.12 -5.58 -5.73
N TYR A 228 7.04 -5.27 -4.43
CA TYR A 228 6.73 -3.91 -3.96
C TYR A 228 7.75 -2.88 -4.45
N ILE A 229 9.03 -3.25 -4.46
CA ILE A 229 10.10 -2.37 -4.96
C ILE A 229 9.98 -2.17 -6.47
N MET A 230 9.76 -3.25 -7.24
CA MET A 230 9.57 -3.15 -8.70
C MET A 230 8.32 -2.35 -9.05
N GLN A 231 7.21 -2.54 -8.34
CA GLN A 231 6.00 -1.72 -8.51
C GLN A 231 6.29 -0.23 -8.33
N ALA A 232 7.12 0.14 -7.35
CA ALA A 232 7.51 1.54 -7.14
C ALA A 232 8.32 2.10 -8.33
N PHE A 233 9.19 1.29 -8.95
CA PHE A 233 9.92 1.71 -10.16
C PHE A 233 9.00 1.79 -11.38
N THR A 234 8.12 0.80 -11.55
CA THR A 234 7.15 0.79 -12.66
C THR A 234 6.21 1.99 -12.59
N LEU A 235 5.72 2.36 -11.40
CA LEU A 235 4.85 3.52 -11.22
C LEU A 235 5.53 4.85 -11.57
N LYS A 236 6.86 4.98 -11.43
CA LYS A 236 7.61 6.16 -11.89
C LYS A 236 7.58 6.30 -13.42
N ARG A 237 7.54 5.17 -14.15
CA ARG A 237 7.49 5.15 -15.63
C ARG A 237 6.07 5.16 -16.15
N TYR A 238 5.15 4.56 -15.39
CA TYR A 238 3.75 4.39 -15.73
C TYR A 238 2.84 4.85 -14.58
N PRO A 239 2.65 6.18 -14.40
CA PRO A 239 1.89 6.77 -13.29
C PRO A 239 0.37 6.58 -13.49
N ALA A 240 -0.08 5.35 -13.60
CA ALA A 240 -1.46 4.95 -13.83
C ALA A 240 -1.78 3.68 -13.00
N PRO A 241 -2.01 3.80 -11.67
CA PRO A 241 -2.20 2.66 -10.77
C PRO A 241 -3.37 1.75 -11.14
N LEU A 242 -4.51 2.30 -11.61
CA LEU A 242 -5.68 1.51 -12.05
C LEU A 242 -5.34 0.65 -13.29
N SER A 243 -4.71 1.26 -14.27
CA SER A 243 -4.29 0.57 -15.49
C SER A 243 -3.24 -0.50 -15.19
N LEU A 244 -2.29 -0.21 -14.29
CA LEU A 244 -1.29 -1.17 -13.85
C LEU A 244 -1.94 -2.35 -13.13
N THR A 245 -2.86 -2.12 -12.19
CA THR A 245 -3.64 -3.16 -11.51
C THR A 245 -4.38 -4.05 -12.51
N THR A 246 -5.03 -3.45 -13.50
CA THR A 246 -5.80 -4.15 -14.53
C THR A 246 -4.89 -5.05 -15.38
N TRP A 247 -3.77 -4.51 -15.87
CA TRP A 247 -2.79 -5.28 -16.64
C TRP A 247 -2.17 -6.42 -15.84
N MET A 248 -1.75 -6.15 -14.60
CA MET A 248 -1.24 -7.19 -13.71
C MET A 248 -2.28 -8.29 -13.44
N SER A 249 -3.55 -7.93 -13.33
CA SER A 249 -4.63 -8.90 -13.11
C SER A 249 -4.85 -9.78 -14.34
N PHE A 250 -4.94 -9.23 -15.56
CA PHE A 250 -5.14 -10.03 -16.76
C PHE A 250 -3.93 -10.91 -17.08
N VAL A 251 -2.73 -10.35 -17.04
CA VAL A 251 -1.49 -11.10 -17.30
C VAL A 251 -1.29 -12.16 -16.23
N GLY A 252 -1.53 -11.81 -14.94
CA GLY A 252 -1.44 -12.75 -13.83
C GLY A 252 -2.50 -13.86 -13.91
N ALA A 253 -3.72 -13.56 -14.34
CA ALA A 253 -4.76 -14.56 -14.59
C ALA A 253 -4.33 -15.57 -15.66
N ALA A 254 -3.80 -15.09 -16.79
CA ALA A 254 -3.31 -15.94 -17.87
C ALA A 254 -2.15 -16.85 -17.40
N GLN A 255 -1.16 -16.28 -16.72
CA GLN A 255 -0.03 -17.03 -16.16
C GLN A 255 -0.48 -18.05 -15.12
N SER A 256 -1.40 -17.66 -14.20
CA SER A 256 -1.94 -18.56 -13.19
C SER A 256 -2.79 -19.68 -13.82
N ALA A 257 -3.53 -19.40 -14.89
CA ALA A 257 -4.28 -20.42 -15.62
C ALA A 257 -3.35 -21.48 -16.23
N VAL A 258 -2.28 -21.04 -16.91
CA VAL A 258 -1.25 -21.93 -17.47
C VAL A 258 -0.62 -22.77 -16.37
N PHE A 259 -0.20 -22.14 -15.26
CA PHE A 259 0.38 -22.84 -14.11
C PHE A 259 -0.60 -23.86 -13.52
N THR A 260 -1.87 -23.49 -13.37
CA THR A 260 -2.93 -24.37 -12.81
C THR A 260 -3.16 -25.58 -13.72
N VAL A 261 -3.18 -25.42 -15.03
CA VAL A 261 -3.34 -26.54 -15.99
C VAL A 261 -2.16 -27.50 -15.90
N ILE A 262 -0.92 -26.98 -15.75
CA ILE A 262 0.29 -27.80 -15.64
C ILE A 262 0.31 -28.59 -14.31
N VAL A 263 -0.10 -27.97 -13.20
CA VAL A 263 -0.05 -28.60 -11.86
C VAL A 263 -1.26 -29.48 -11.58
N ASN A 264 -2.42 -29.10 -12.10
CA ASN A 264 -3.69 -29.77 -11.84
C ASN A 264 -4.42 -30.14 -13.14
N HIS A 265 -4.21 -31.35 -13.60
CA HIS A 265 -4.77 -31.90 -14.84
C HIS A 265 -6.26 -32.29 -14.74
N LYS A 266 -6.92 -32.09 -13.60
CA LYS A 266 -8.32 -32.52 -13.40
C LYS A 266 -9.30 -31.40 -13.81
N PRO A 267 -10.05 -31.55 -14.93
CA PRO A 267 -11.04 -30.53 -15.34
C PRO A 267 -12.15 -30.29 -14.29
N ALA A 268 -12.45 -31.29 -13.48
CA ALA A 268 -13.44 -31.17 -12.41
C ALA A 268 -13.09 -30.09 -11.37
N SER A 269 -11.79 -29.81 -11.16
CA SER A 269 -11.33 -28.78 -10.20
C SER A 269 -11.67 -27.34 -10.65
N TRP A 270 -11.99 -27.13 -11.92
CA TRP A 270 -12.41 -25.84 -12.47
C TRP A 270 -13.92 -25.56 -12.31
N LYS A 271 -14.70 -26.59 -11.92
CA LYS A 271 -16.13 -26.40 -11.70
C LYS A 271 -16.34 -25.67 -10.38
N MET A 272 -16.87 -24.47 -10.46
CA MET A 272 -17.26 -23.65 -9.30
C MET A 272 -18.79 -23.53 -9.28
N GLY A 273 -19.43 -24.01 -8.21
CA GLY A 273 -20.87 -23.84 -8.00
C GLY A 273 -21.18 -22.43 -7.44
N PHE A 274 -22.47 -22.05 -7.40
CA PHE A 274 -22.93 -20.83 -6.72
C PHE A 274 -22.98 -21.03 -5.19
N ASN A 275 -21.84 -21.42 -4.62
CA ASN A 275 -21.63 -21.71 -3.21
C ASN A 275 -20.80 -20.60 -2.57
N ILE A 276 -20.38 -20.84 -1.32
CA ILE A 276 -19.44 -19.95 -0.61
C ILE A 276 -18.17 -19.69 -1.41
N ASP A 277 -17.70 -20.68 -2.19
CA ASP A 277 -16.52 -20.59 -3.04
C ASP A 277 -16.64 -19.50 -4.11
N PHE A 278 -17.84 -19.34 -4.71
CA PHE A 278 -18.12 -18.30 -5.68
C PHE A 278 -18.05 -16.90 -5.05
N TRP A 279 -18.78 -16.71 -3.92
CA TRP A 279 -18.82 -15.40 -3.27
C TRP A 279 -17.49 -15.00 -2.68
N ALA A 280 -16.75 -15.93 -2.11
CA ALA A 280 -15.40 -15.68 -1.62
C ALA A 280 -14.42 -15.34 -2.74
N THR A 281 -14.51 -16.02 -3.89
CA THR A 281 -13.70 -15.71 -5.05
C THR A 281 -14.06 -14.35 -5.66
N LEU A 282 -15.35 -14.02 -5.72
CA LEU A 282 -15.82 -12.71 -6.15
C LEU A 282 -15.29 -11.60 -5.23
N TYR A 283 -15.41 -11.78 -3.92
CA TYR A 283 -14.85 -10.87 -2.92
C TYR A 283 -13.32 -10.73 -3.09
N ALA A 284 -12.61 -11.85 -3.19
CA ALA A 284 -11.16 -11.85 -3.39
C ALA A 284 -10.73 -11.13 -4.67
N GLY A 285 -11.50 -11.27 -5.76
CA GLY A 285 -11.25 -10.61 -7.03
C GLY A 285 -11.52 -9.11 -6.96
N VAL A 286 -12.74 -8.72 -6.60
CA VAL A 286 -13.17 -7.32 -6.62
C VAL A 286 -12.45 -6.51 -5.56
N VAL A 287 -12.50 -6.96 -4.32
CA VAL A 287 -11.96 -6.19 -3.19
C VAL A 287 -10.45 -6.33 -3.10
N CYS A 288 -9.93 -7.58 -3.02
CA CYS A 288 -8.53 -7.75 -2.68
C CYS A 288 -7.59 -7.62 -3.88
N SER A 289 -7.90 -8.27 -5.01
CA SER A 289 -7.05 -8.20 -6.20
C SER A 289 -7.31 -6.97 -7.07
N GLY A 290 -8.50 -6.38 -6.98
CA GLY A 290 -8.85 -5.13 -7.66
C GLY A 290 -8.58 -3.91 -6.77
N LEU A 291 -9.52 -3.60 -5.88
CA LEU A 291 -9.54 -2.35 -5.13
C LEU A 291 -8.32 -2.18 -4.20
N ILE A 292 -7.98 -3.19 -3.41
CA ILE A 292 -6.86 -3.07 -2.45
C ILE A 292 -5.52 -2.97 -3.17
N ILE A 293 -5.28 -3.74 -4.24
CA ILE A 293 -4.05 -3.59 -5.03
C ILE A 293 -3.95 -2.20 -5.64
N PHE A 294 -5.06 -1.66 -6.16
CA PHE A 294 -5.09 -0.28 -6.63
C PHE A 294 -4.74 0.73 -5.52
N ILE A 295 -5.34 0.59 -4.33
CA ILE A 295 -5.04 1.44 -3.17
C ILE A 295 -3.56 1.33 -2.78
N GLN A 296 -3.00 0.12 -2.76
CA GLN A 296 -1.58 -0.11 -2.46
C GLN A 296 -0.66 0.54 -3.49
N LEU A 297 -0.96 0.41 -4.78
CA LEU A 297 -0.18 1.05 -5.86
C LEU A 297 -0.27 2.59 -5.76
N TRP A 298 -1.47 3.12 -5.53
CA TRP A 298 -1.64 4.55 -5.31
C TRP A 298 -0.87 5.05 -4.07
N CYS A 299 -0.94 4.33 -2.94
CA CYS A 299 -0.16 4.66 -1.76
C CYS A 299 1.35 4.52 -1.99
N THR A 300 1.78 3.55 -2.82
CA THR A 300 3.18 3.38 -3.21
C THR A 300 3.68 4.56 -4.06
N GLU A 301 2.84 5.07 -4.96
CA GLU A 301 3.15 6.27 -5.75
C GLU A 301 3.32 7.50 -4.87
N VAL A 302 2.43 7.69 -3.87
CA VAL A 302 2.40 8.89 -3.02
C VAL A 302 3.40 8.82 -1.86
N LYS A 303 3.51 7.67 -1.19
CA LYS A 303 4.26 7.50 0.08
C LYS A 303 5.43 6.51 -0.02
N GLY A 304 5.56 5.81 -1.13
CA GLY A 304 6.59 4.80 -1.37
C GLY A 304 6.24 3.39 -0.87
N PRO A 305 7.02 2.36 -1.29
CA PRO A 305 6.72 0.95 -1.04
C PRO A 305 6.85 0.56 0.45
N VAL A 306 7.78 1.15 1.17
CA VAL A 306 7.98 0.88 2.61
C VAL A 306 6.74 1.29 3.42
N PHE A 307 6.11 2.43 3.09
CA PHE A 307 4.88 2.88 3.75
C PHE A 307 3.77 1.82 3.66
N VAL A 308 3.59 1.22 2.48
CA VAL A 308 2.53 0.22 2.25
C VAL A 308 2.80 -1.05 3.07
N THR A 309 4.03 -1.55 3.04
CA THR A 309 4.37 -2.81 3.71
C THR A 309 4.36 -2.72 5.23
N MET A 310 4.56 -1.52 5.81
CA MET A 310 4.50 -1.32 7.26
C MET A 310 3.12 -1.56 7.86
N PHE A 311 2.04 -1.54 7.07
CA PHE A 311 0.70 -1.88 7.55
C PHE A 311 0.41 -3.39 7.57
N ASN A 312 1.24 -4.23 6.94
CA ASN A 312 1.02 -5.68 6.90
C ASN A 312 0.85 -6.33 8.30
N PRO A 313 1.65 -5.99 9.33
CA PRO A 313 1.47 -6.55 10.66
C PRO A 313 0.10 -6.26 11.29
N LEU A 314 -0.56 -5.18 10.88
CA LEU A 314 -1.90 -4.86 11.35
C LEU A 314 -2.92 -5.90 10.90
N SER A 315 -2.80 -6.47 9.68
CA SER A 315 -3.71 -7.54 9.25
C SER A 315 -3.56 -8.80 10.11
N THR A 316 -2.34 -9.14 10.51
CA THR A 316 -2.10 -10.30 11.40
C THR A 316 -2.76 -10.11 12.77
N LEU A 317 -2.70 -8.90 13.32
CA LEU A 317 -3.40 -8.56 14.57
C LEU A 317 -4.92 -8.66 14.40
N LEU A 318 -5.45 -8.11 13.31
CA LEU A 318 -6.89 -8.17 13.01
C LEU A 318 -7.37 -9.61 12.75
N VAL A 319 -6.57 -10.44 12.07
CA VAL A 319 -6.86 -11.87 11.88
C VAL A 319 -6.91 -12.59 13.23
N ALA A 320 -5.96 -12.35 14.13
CA ALA A 320 -5.96 -12.95 15.46
C ALA A 320 -7.19 -12.54 16.29
N LEU A 321 -7.59 -11.27 16.24
CA LEU A 321 -8.78 -10.76 16.91
C LEU A 321 -10.08 -11.35 16.32
N LEU A 322 -10.24 -11.31 15.00
CA LEU A 322 -11.43 -11.85 14.34
C LEU A 322 -11.50 -13.39 14.46
N GLY A 323 -10.35 -14.08 14.38
CA GLY A 323 -10.27 -15.52 14.65
C GLY A 323 -10.81 -15.88 16.04
N TYR A 324 -10.47 -15.08 17.04
CA TYR A 324 -10.99 -15.26 18.39
C TYR A 324 -12.52 -15.08 18.46
N PHE A 325 -13.08 -14.01 17.89
CA PHE A 325 -14.52 -13.72 17.99
C PHE A 325 -15.38 -14.55 17.02
N VAL A 326 -14.90 -14.77 15.79
CA VAL A 326 -15.70 -15.43 14.73
C VAL A 326 -15.49 -16.93 14.72
N LEU A 327 -14.23 -17.38 14.79
CA LEU A 327 -13.85 -18.80 14.67
C LEU A 327 -13.72 -19.49 16.04
N GLY A 328 -13.76 -18.71 17.14
CA GLY A 328 -13.57 -19.24 18.48
C GLY A 328 -12.14 -19.75 18.74
N GLU A 329 -11.18 -19.28 17.98
CA GLU A 329 -9.77 -19.59 18.21
C GLU A 329 -9.33 -19.10 19.59
N ARG A 330 -8.41 -19.83 20.23
CA ARG A 330 -7.89 -19.41 21.53
C ARG A 330 -6.94 -18.23 21.36
N LEU A 331 -7.32 -17.06 21.88
CA LEU A 331 -6.43 -15.91 21.93
C LEU A 331 -5.40 -16.13 23.04
N TYR A 332 -4.14 -16.00 22.71
CA TYR A 332 -3.04 -16.15 23.66
C TYR A 332 -2.50 -14.80 24.10
N MET A 333 -2.01 -14.70 25.34
CA MET A 333 -1.42 -13.47 25.87
C MET A 333 -0.23 -12.98 25.05
N GLY A 334 0.51 -13.92 24.44
CA GLY A 334 1.59 -13.60 23.49
C GLY A 334 1.11 -12.84 22.26
N SER A 335 -0.09 -13.16 21.74
CA SER A 335 -0.67 -12.43 20.62
C SER A 335 -1.04 -11.00 20.98
N ILE A 336 -1.56 -10.77 22.18
CA ILE A 336 -1.92 -9.44 22.68
C ILE A 336 -0.64 -8.60 22.90
N LEU A 337 0.33 -9.15 23.61
CA LEU A 337 1.59 -8.46 23.91
C LEU A 337 2.38 -8.15 22.65
N GLY A 338 2.55 -9.14 21.78
CA GLY A 338 3.23 -8.95 20.50
C GLY A 338 2.50 -7.96 19.59
N GLY A 339 1.15 -7.98 19.58
CA GLY A 339 0.34 -6.99 18.86
C GLY A 339 0.56 -5.55 19.36
N ALA A 340 0.64 -5.34 20.66
CA ALA A 340 0.95 -4.03 21.23
C ALA A 340 2.35 -3.54 20.80
N ILE A 341 3.36 -4.43 20.83
CA ILE A 341 4.73 -4.11 20.37
C ILE A 341 4.73 -3.76 18.87
N VAL A 342 3.96 -4.50 18.04
CA VAL A 342 3.81 -4.21 16.60
C VAL A 342 3.23 -2.81 16.38
N ILE A 343 2.21 -2.41 17.11
CA ILE A 343 1.59 -1.08 17.00
C ILE A 343 2.60 0.02 17.35
N ILE A 344 3.39 -0.16 18.41
CA ILE A 344 4.46 0.77 18.78
C ILE A 344 5.50 0.88 17.65
N GLY A 345 5.95 -0.26 17.12
CA GLY A 345 6.90 -0.29 16.00
C GLY A 345 6.36 0.42 14.76
N LEU A 346 5.11 0.16 14.39
CA LEU A 346 4.43 0.82 13.27
C LEU A 346 4.36 2.34 13.48
N TYR A 347 3.98 2.78 14.68
CA TYR A 347 3.91 4.20 15.01
C TYR A 347 5.28 4.89 14.85
N LEU A 348 6.37 4.29 15.34
CA LEU A 348 7.72 4.83 15.21
C LEU A 348 8.15 4.98 13.75
N VAL A 349 7.86 3.99 12.90
CA VAL A 349 8.19 4.04 11.47
C VAL A 349 7.38 5.13 10.77
N LEU A 350 6.08 5.20 11.01
CA LEU A 350 5.20 6.20 10.39
C LEU A 350 5.59 7.61 10.83
N TRP A 351 5.88 7.81 12.13
CA TRP A 351 6.37 9.08 12.65
C TRP A 351 7.69 9.53 12.01
N GLY A 352 8.64 8.59 11.87
CA GLY A 352 9.90 8.85 11.19
C GLY A 352 9.75 9.22 9.72
N LYS A 353 8.75 8.64 9.03
CA LYS A 353 8.51 8.84 7.60
C LYS A 353 7.72 10.10 7.27
N ASP A 354 6.73 10.44 8.06
CA ASP A 354 5.81 11.55 7.76
C ASP A 354 6.55 12.89 7.71
N ARG A 355 7.47 13.09 8.63
CA ARG A 355 8.27 14.32 8.70
C ARG A 355 9.43 14.42 7.70
N ASP A 356 9.92 13.32 7.14
CA ASP A 356 10.91 13.38 6.05
C ASP A 356 10.29 13.94 4.77
N GLN A 357 9.00 13.70 4.55
CA GLN A 357 8.27 14.30 3.44
C GLN A 357 8.06 15.81 3.62
N GLU A 358 7.77 16.26 4.84
CA GLU A 358 7.69 17.70 5.16
C GLU A 358 9.03 18.41 4.90
N ALA A 359 10.14 17.78 5.28
CA ALA A 359 11.48 18.32 5.04
C ALA A 359 11.84 18.37 3.54
N GLN A 360 11.41 17.38 2.75
CA GLN A 360 11.61 17.37 1.30
C GLN A 360 10.74 18.41 0.59
N ILE A 361 9.50 18.60 1.01
CA ILE A 361 8.59 19.64 0.49
C ILE A 361 9.14 21.03 0.83
N GLY A 362 9.53 21.26 2.08
CA GLY A 362 10.13 22.53 2.50
C GLY A 362 11.44 22.85 1.76
N THR A 363 12.26 21.84 1.44
CA THR A 363 13.49 22.04 0.65
C THR A 363 13.20 22.27 -0.83
N ALA A 364 12.09 21.74 -1.36
CA ALA A 364 11.67 21.96 -2.74
C ALA A 364 10.99 23.34 -2.93
N GLU A 365 10.34 23.88 -1.90
CA GLU A 365 9.74 25.22 -1.93
C GLU A 365 10.75 26.36 -1.71
N LEU A 366 11.85 26.11 -0.99
CA LEU A 366 12.91 27.10 -0.75
C LEU A 366 13.49 27.74 -2.05
N PRO A 367 13.77 27.00 -3.13
CA PRO A 367 14.22 27.61 -4.39
C PRO A 367 13.15 28.48 -5.04
N TYR A 368 11.88 28.12 -4.92
CA TYR A 368 10.75 28.86 -5.51
C TYR A 368 10.52 30.18 -4.77
N LEU A 369 10.51 30.15 -3.44
CA LEU A 369 10.41 31.35 -2.60
C LEU A 369 11.62 32.28 -2.77
N ALA A 370 12.82 31.72 -2.95
CA ALA A 370 14.03 32.50 -3.22
C ALA A 370 14.01 33.16 -4.62
N TYR A 371 13.35 32.52 -5.60
CA TYR A 371 13.18 33.08 -6.95
C TYR A 371 12.14 34.21 -6.94
N ASP A 372 11.06 34.05 -6.22
CA ASP A 372 10.01 35.08 -6.06
C ASP A 372 10.55 36.32 -5.32
N HIS A 373 11.27 36.11 -4.22
CA HIS A 373 11.93 37.21 -3.50
C HIS A 373 12.97 37.97 -4.35
N LYS A 374 13.67 37.25 -5.24
CA LYS A 374 14.63 37.90 -6.19
C LYS A 374 13.93 38.71 -7.27
N ASN A 375 12.76 38.29 -7.70
CA ASN A 375 11.93 39.01 -8.67
C ASN A 375 11.27 40.24 -8.04
N ASP A 376 10.76 40.13 -6.81
CA ASP A 376 10.22 41.26 -6.06
C ASP A 376 11.30 42.33 -5.77
N THR A 377 12.51 41.91 -5.40
CA THR A 377 13.61 42.83 -5.15
C THR A 377 14.07 43.51 -6.44
N LYS A 378 14.06 42.80 -7.59
CA LYS A 378 14.34 43.41 -8.89
C LYS A 378 13.25 44.40 -9.32
N ALA A 379 11.97 44.05 -9.12
CA ALA A 379 10.86 44.93 -9.43
C ALA A 379 10.88 46.20 -8.57
N HIS A 380 11.20 46.09 -7.28
CA HIS A 380 11.38 47.26 -6.38
C HIS A 380 12.58 48.14 -6.79
N LYS A 381 13.66 47.53 -7.25
CA LYS A 381 14.86 48.30 -7.69
C LYS A 381 14.65 49.04 -9.03
N ILE A 382 13.83 48.47 -9.93
CA ILE A 382 13.45 49.13 -11.19
C ILE A 382 12.51 50.33 -10.89
N LEU A 383 11.55 50.14 -9.99
CA LEU A 383 10.64 51.21 -9.59
C LEU A 383 11.32 52.36 -8.82
N SER A 384 12.39 52.10 -8.07
CA SER A 384 13.15 53.13 -7.38
C SER A 384 14.03 53.94 -8.37
N VAL A 385 14.59 53.31 -9.40
CA VAL A 385 15.38 53.98 -10.43
C VAL A 385 14.51 54.85 -11.34
N GLU A 386 13.29 54.44 -11.66
CA GLU A 386 12.34 55.27 -12.43
C GLU A 386 11.83 56.50 -11.65
N ARG A 387 11.82 56.49 -10.31
CA ARG A 387 11.45 57.65 -9.48
C ARG A 387 12.54 58.70 -9.34
N GLU A 388 13.78 58.31 -9.54
CA GLU A 388 14.95 59.21 -9.44
C GLU A 388 15.38 59.84 -10.80
N ALA A 389 14.70 59.48 -11.91
CA ALA A 389 14.98 60.11 -13.21
C ALA A 389 14.47 61.56 -13.22
N PRO A 390 15.34 62.57 -13.51
CA PRO A 390 14.91 63.96 -13.58
C PRO A 390 13.95 64.16 -14.73
N PRO A 391 12.93 65.09 -14.57
CA PRO A 391 11.99 65.40 -15.63
C PRO A 391 12.72 65.92 -16.87
N SER A 392 12.49 65.28 -18.02
CA SER A 392 12.98 65.76 -19.31
C SER A 392 12.37 67.14 -19.55
N GLU A 393 13.23 68.16 -19.62
CA GLU A 393 12.85 69.52 -20.03
C GLU A 393 12.28 69.51 -21.45
N PRO A 394 11.34 70.46 -21.74
CA PRO A 394 10.60 70.51 -22.99
C PRO A 394 11.44 70.99 -24.18
#